data_d3b9e2c8e5b86aa3d5677132a99382d2
#
_entry.id   d3b9e2c8e5b86aa3d5677132a99382d2
#
_cell.length_a   1.000
_cell.length_b   1.000
_cell.length_c   1.000
_cell.angle_alpha   90.00
_cell.angle_beta   90.00
_cell.angle_gamma   90.00
#
_symmetry.space_group_name_H-M   'P 1'
#
loop_
_entity.id
_entity.type
_entity.pdbx_description
1 polymer ?
#
loop_
_entity_poly.entity_id
_entity_poly.type
_entity_poly.pdbx_seq_one_letter_code
_entity_poly.pdbx_strand_id
1 'polypeptide(L)'
;RISDWSSDVCSSDLANLIYRNAFMRHDEERRSKYLEDLSNGDVKINAGKMYLYDIISKYKNKWDVEADETLEALWDAQEVPKDYNDILVVRDGSGSMTTSAFGTSVSVLDIADALTIYTTQHNKSEYYKDKFITFSSKPEIVDLSTCNMLRDKLSVLDEYDDWSTTNVESVFNLILDTSVKNKVDAKDLPS
;
A
#
# COMPACT_ATOMS: atom_id res chain seq x y z
N ARG A 1 8.75 39.70 -1.34
CA ARG A 1 7.88 38.86 -0.47
C ARG A 1 7.53 37.59 -1.19
N ILE A 2 8.42 36.61 -1.16
CA ILE A 2 8.23 35.25 -1.72
C ILE A 2 8.03 34.25 -0.55
N SER A 3 7.92 34.74 0.69
CA SER A 3 8.03 33.92 1.91
C SER A 3 6.76 33.15 2.31
N ASP A 4 5.59 33.43 1.75
CA ASP A 4 4.34 32.77 2.18
C ASP A 4 3.86 31.65 1.23
N TRP A 5 4.46 31.54 0.06
CA TRP A 5 4.05 30.53 -0.94
C TRP A 5 4.56 29.13 -0.66
N SER A 6 5.58 28.98 0.15
CA SER A 6 6.32 27.73 0.26
C SER A 6 5.81 26.77 1.32
N SER A 7 5.21 27.26 2.41
CA SER A 7 4.65 26.38 3.45
C SER A 7 3.37 25.67 2.97
N ASP A 8 2.47 26.39 2.31
CA ASP A 8 1.21 25.83 1.84
C ASP A 8 1.39 24.87 0.66
N VAL A 9 2.39 25.12 -0.22
CA VAL A 9 2.70 24.24 -1.34
C VAL A 9 3.38 22.96 -0.86
N CYS A 10 4.26 23.03 0.13
CA CYS A 10 4.90 21.83 0.69
C CYS A 10 3.95 20.93 1.46
N SER A 11 2.86 21.47 2.03
CA SER A 11 1.84 20.69 2.72
C SER A 11 0.76 20.10 1.80
N SER A 12 0.72 20.51 0.53
CA SER A 12 -0.23 19.96 -0.45
C SER A 12 0.18 18.56 -0.88
N ASP A 13 -0.73 17.60 -0.73
CA ASP A 13 -0.60 16.20 -1.15
C ASP A 13 -0.11 16.06 -2.59
N LEU A 14 -0.82 16.70 -3.52
CA LEU A 14 -0.52 16.63 -4.95
C LEU A 14 0.84 17.27 -5.29
N ALA A 15 1.18 18.41 -4.67
CA ALA A 15 2.46 19.05 -4.88
C ALA A 15 3.61 18.17 -4.37
N ASN A 16 3.47 17.53 -3.21
CA ASN A 16 4.43 16.59 -2.69
C ASN A 16 4.61 15.37 -3.59
N LEU A 17 3.53 14.82 -4.11
CA LEU A 17 3.59 13.67 -5.01
C LEU A 17 4.31 14.01 -6.33
N ILE A 18 3.99 15.16 -6.95
CA ILE A 18 4.49 15.53 -8.28
C ILE A 18 5.89 16.14 -8.20
N TYR A 19 6.12 17.07 -7.28
CA TYR A 19 7.31 17.93 -7.26
C TYR A 19 8.37 17.54 -6.22
N ARG A 20 8.21 16.41 -5.49
CA ARG A 20 9.14 16.00 -4.43
C ARG A 20 10.62 16.03 -4.84
N ASN A 21 10.94 15.53 -6.04
CA ASN A 21 12.30 15.51 -6.56
C ASN A 21 12.80 16.90 -6.97
N ALA A 22 11.87 17.79 -7.38
CA ALA A 22 12.21 19.17 -7.69
C ALA A 22 12.49 19.96 -6.42
N PHE A 23 11.72 19.74 -5.37
CA PHE A 23 11.96 20.35 -4.06
C PHE A 23 13.33 19.96 -3.50
N MET A 24 13.71 18.69 -3.56
CA MET A 24 15.05 18.25 -3.14
C MET A 24 16.16 18.92 -3.94
N ARG A 25 16.01 19.08 -5.26
CA ARG A 25 17.07 19.65 -6.12
C ARG A 25 17.21 21.17 -6.01
N HIS A 26 16.12 21.88 -5.71
CA HIS A 26 16.09 23.34 -5.76
C HIS A 26 16.09 23.99 -4.39
N ASP A 27 15.72 23.26 -3.33
CA ASP A 27 15.67 23.77 -1.95
C ASP A 27 15.85 22.59 -0.95
N GLU A 28 17.00 21.95 -1.03
CA GLU A 28 17.32 20.74 -0.26
C GLU A 28 17.22 20.97 1.25
N GLU A 29 17.75 22.09 1.73
CA GLU A 29 17.78 22.41 3.17
C GLU A 29 16.35 22.53 3.73
N ARG A 30 15.48 23.26 3.05
CA ARG A 30 14.08 23.42 3.47
C ARG A 30 13.31 22.11 3.34
N ARG A 31 13.59 21.36 2.27
CA ARG A 31 12.94 20.06 2.07
C ARG A 31 13.32 19.04 3.13
N SER A 32 14.60 18.94 3.47
CA SER A 32 15.10 18.05 4.51
C SER A 32 14.50 18.40 5.88
N LYS A 33 14.46 19.69 6.21
CA LYS A 33 13.80 20.14 7.44
C LYS A 33 12.31 19.79 7.46
N TYR A 34 11.60 19.98 6.36
CA TYR A 34 10.17 19.60 6.27
C TYR A 34 9.96 18.09 6.48
N LEU A 35 10.81 17.24 5.91
CA LEU A 35 10.74 15.80 6.10
C LEU A 35 11.06 15.39 7.54
N GLU A 36 12.04 16.06 8.17
CA GLU A 36 12.35 15.87 9.59
C GLU A 36 11.16 16.27 10.48
N ASP A 37 10.58 17.46 10.27
CA ASP A 37 9.40 17.92 11.00
C ASP A 37 8.19 16.99 10.80
N LEU A 38 8.07 16.42 9.61
CA LEU A 38 7.03 15.44 9.26
C LEU A 38 7.23 14.11 10.01
N SER A 39 8.46 13.59 10.05
CA SER A 39 8.80 12.36 10.77
C SER A 39 8.63 12.49 12.29
N ASN A 40 8.87 13.70 12.82
CA ASN A 40 8.66 14.02 14.22
C ASN A 40 7.19 14.27 14.59
N GLY A 41 6.31 14.38 13.58
CA GLY A 41 4.88 14.67 13.76
C GLY A 41 4.56 16.16 14.03
N ASP A 42 5.54 17.05 13.87
CA ASP A 42 5.38 18.50 14.05
C ASP A 42 4.59 19.14 12.91
N VAL A 43 4.67 18.55 11.73
CA VAL A 43 3.92 18.93 10.53
C VAL A 43 3.10 17.73 10.03
N LYS A 44 1.93 17.99 9.48
CA LYS A 44 1.09 16.96 8.85
C LYS A 44 1.03 17.17 7.35
N ILE A 45 1.22 16.09 6.59
CA ILE A 45 0.93 16.08 5.17
C ILE A 45 -0.56 15.81 4.94
N ASN A 46 -1.17 16.51 4.00
CA ASN A 46 -2.58 16.30 3.66
C ASN A 46 -2.66 15.30 2.49
N ALA A 47 -3.29 14.16 2.71
CA ALA A 47 -3.45 13.10 1.71
C ALA A 47 -4.92 12.86 1.30
N GLY A 48 -5.87 13.65 1.80
CA GLY A 48 -7.30 13.40 1.70
C GLY A 48 -7.93 13.50 0.30
N LYS A 49 -7.14 13.85 -0.73
CA LYS A 49 -7.63 13.94 -2.13
C LYS A 49 -6.85 13.04 -3.09
N MET A 50 -6.01 12.17 -2.57
CA MET A 50 -5.14 11.32 -3.35
C MET A 50 -5.62 9.88 -3.34
N TYR A 51 -5.55 9.21 -4.48
CA TYR A 51 -5.84 7.79 -4.52
C TYR A 51 -4.63 6.97 -4.09
N LEU A 52 -4.85 5.87 -3.38
CA LEU A 52 -3.82 4.96 -2.90
C LEU A 52 -2.88 4.48 -4.01
N TYR A 53 -3.44 4.14 -5.17
CA TYR A 53 -2.68 3.67 -6.33
C TYR A 53 -1.78 4.74 -6.95
N ASP A 54 -2.06 6.04 -6.74
CA ASP A 54 -1.18 7.11 -7.21
C ASP A 54 0.17 7.07 -6.48
N ILE A 55 0.17 6.71 -5.19
CA ILE A 55 1.39 6.52 -4.39
C ILE A 55 2.14 5.28 -4.87
N ILE A 56 1.43 4.15 -5.01
CA ILE A 56 2.00 2.88 -5.46
C ILE A 56 2.68 3.02 -6.83
N SER A 57 2.00 3.64 -7.80
CA SER A 57 2.55 3.84 -9.14
C SER A 57 3.86 4.64 -9.16
N LYS A 58 4.10 5.49 -8.16
CA LYS A 58 5.37 6.24 -8.06
C LYS A 58 6.52 5.37 -7.55
N TYR A 59 6.26 4.37 -6.73
CA TYR A 59 7.25 3.38 -6.35
C TYR A 59 7.58 2.44 -7.51
N LYS A 60 6.59 1.87 -8.17
CA LYS A 60 6.76 0.88 -9.25
C LYS A 60 7.48 1.42 -10.48
N ASN A 61 7.41 2.72 -10.75
CA ASN A 61 8.15 3.34 -11.84
C ASN A 61 9.67 3.49 -11.57
N LYS A 62 10.17 2.99 -10.42
CA LYS A 62 11.56 3.14 -10.00
C LYS A 62 12.04 1.87 -9.31
N TRP A 63 12.45 0.87 -10.06
CA TRP A 63 12.87 -0.47 -9.61
C TRP A 63 14.03 -0.51 -8.61
N ASP A 64 14.71 0.62 -8.36
CA ASP A 64 15.97 0.68 -7.59
C ASP A 64 15.97 1.81 -6.54
N VAL A 65 14.83 2.14 -5.96
CA VAL A 65 14.72 3.29 -5.06
C VAL A 65 14.61 2.84 -3.62
N GLU A 66 15.52 3.35 -2.80
CA GLU A 66 15.37 3.46 -1.35
C GLU A 66 14.00 4.02 -0.98
N ALA A 67 13.52 3.76 0.24
CA ALA A 67 12.24 4.27 0.70
C ALA A 67 12.16 5.79 0.51
N ASP A 68 11.10 6.26 -0.15
CA ASP A 68 10.85 7.69 -0.35
C ASP A 68 10.01 8.20 0.83
N GLU A 69 10.63 8.91 1.75
CA GLU A 69 9.99 9.43 2.98
C GLU A 69 8.69 10.20 2.69
N THR A 70 8.60 10.87 1.53
CA THR A 70 7.37 11.58 1.14
C THR A 70 6.25 10.61 0.78
N LEU A 71 6.56 9.52 0.06
CA LEU A 71 5.56 8.52 -0.32
C LEU A 71 5.10 7.73 0.89
N GLU A 72 6.01 7.38 1.81
CA GLU A 72 5.68 6.74 3.08
C GLU A 72 4.74 7.63 3.90
N ALA A 73 5.08 8.90 4.07
CA ALA A 73 4.26 9.85 4.82
C ALA A 73 2.89 10.11 4.19
N LEU A 74 2.81 10.16 2.86
CA LEU A 74 1.53 10.28 2.14
C LEU A 74 0.66 9.03 2.30
N TRP A 75 1.28 7.86 2.38
CA TRP A 75 0.58 6.62 2.65
C TRP A 75 0.02 6.57 4.06
N ASP A 76 0.84 6.90 5.05
CA ASP A 76 0.44 6.90 6.46
C ASP A 76 -0.62 7.94 6.81
N ALA A 77 -0.68 9.03 6.03
CA ALA A 77 -1.67 10.09 6.19
C ALA A 77 -3.04 9.78 5.55
N GLN A 78 -3.21 8.61 4.92
CA GLN A 78 -4.51 8.23 4.36
C GLN A 78 -5.55 8.01 5.46
N GLU A 79 -6.79 8.41 5.20
CA GLU A 79 -7.90 8.23 6.15
C GLU A 79 -8.19 6.74 6.36
N VAL A 80 -8.26 6.33 7.63
CA VAL A 80 -8.60 4.95 7.99
C VAL A 80 -10.13 4.77 7.95
N PRO A 81 -10.65 3.85 7.13
CA PRO A 81 -12.08 3.55 7.10
C PRO A 81 -12.55 2.98 8.44
N LYS A 82 -13.78 3.31 8.83
CA LYS A 82 -14.33 2.94 10.13
C LYS A 82 -14.62 1.43 10.29
N ASP A 83 -14.88 0.73 9.18
CA ASP A 83 -15.48 -0.61 9.18
C ASP A 83 -14.60 -1.67 8.47
N TYR A 84 -13.28 -1.59 8.65
CA TYR A 84 -12.34 -2.61 8.16
C TYR A 84 -12.14 -3.71 9.22
N ASN A 85 -13.19 -4.52 9.44
CA ASN A 85 -13.12 -5.66 10.33
C ASN A 85 -13.27 -6.95 9.52
N ASP A 86 -12.49 -7.96 9.86
CA ASP A 86 -12.65 -9.35 9.38
C ASP A 86 -12.61 -9.54 7.86
N ILE A 87 -11.85 -8.70 7.17
CA ILE A 87 -11.66 -8.78 5.72
C ILE A 87 -10.35 -9.53 5.45
N LEU A 88 -10.44 -10.62 4.70
CA LEU A 88 -9.26 -11.29 4.17
C LEU A 88 -9.14 -11.02 2.67
N VAL A 89 -8.03 -10.40 2.30
CA VAL A 89 -7.77 -10.06 0.90
C VAL A 89 -7.23 -11.28 0.16
N VAL A 90 -7.78 -11.55 -1.01
CA VAL A 90 -7.22 -12.50 -1.98
C VAL A 90 -6.69 -11.68 -3.15
N ARG A 91 -5.37 -11.59 -3.28
CA ARG A 91 -4.69 -10.76 -4.28
C ARG A 91 -4.45 -11.55 -5.55
N ASP A 92 -4.94 -11.03 -6.66
CA ASP A 92 -4.62 -11.52 -8.00
C ASP A 92 -3.36 -10.80 -8.52
N GLY A 93 -2.25 -11.53 -8.63
CA GLY A 93 -0.97 -11.06 -9.20
C GLY A 93 -0.75 -11.59 -10.62
N SER A 94 -1.79 -12.05 -11.33
CA SER A 94 -1.66 -12.61 -12.66
C SER A 94 -1.28 -11.56 -13.72
N GLY A 95 -0.68 -12.01 -14.82
CA GLY A 95 -0.25 -11.12 -15.90
C GLY A 95 -1.37 -10.29 -16.53
N SER A 96 -2.63 -10.71 -16.46
CA SER A 96 -3.76 -9.92 -16.93
C SER A 96 -3.98 -8.65 -16.12
N MET A 97 -3.54 -8.62 -14.86
CA MET A 97 -3.63 -7.45 -13.97
C MET A 97 -2.67 -6.31 -14.36
N THR A 98 -1.67 -6.57 -15.21
CA THR A 98 -0.74 -5.54 -15.70
C THR A 98 -1.35 -4.61 -16.75
N THR A 99 -2.59 -4.88 -17.19
CA THR A 99 -3.30 -4.02 -18.15
C THR A 99 -3.70 -2.69 -17.52
N SER A 100 -3.78 -1.64 -18.35
CA SER A 100 -4.23 -0.31 -17.90
C SER A 100 -5.71 -0.32 -17.52
N ALA A 101 -6.04 0.27 -16.39
CA ALA A 101 -7.40 0.42 -15.91
C ALA A 101 -8.15 1.48 -16.76
N PHE A 102 -9.20 1.08 -17.49
CA PHE A 102 -10.14 1.97 -18.15
C PHE A 102 -9.54 3.12 -18.98
N GLY A 103 -8.40 2.89 -19.67
CA GLY A 103 -7.76 3.91 -20.49
C GLY A 103 -6.95 4.94 -19.70
N THR A 104 -6.66 4.66 -18.45
CA THR A 104 -5.71 5.44 -17.62
C THR A 104 -4.29 4.93 -17.79
N SER A 105 -3.30 5.63 -17.21
CA SER A 105 -1.92 5.15 -17.12
C SER A 105 -1.65 4.22 -15.92
N VAL A 106 -2.68 3.96 -15.11
CA VAL A 106 -2.60 3.13 -13.90
C VAL A 106 -2.90 1.68 -14.27
N SER A 107 -2.09 0.73 -13.82
CA SER A 107 -2.36 -0.68 -14.01
C SER A 107 -3.41 -1.18 -13.01
N VAL A 108 -4.16 -2.21 -13.40
CA VAL A 108 -5.09 -2.88 -12.49
C VAL A 108 -4.31 -3.49 -11.30
N LEU A 109 -3.07 -3.95 -11.54
CA LEU A 109 -2.19 -4.47 -10.51
C LEU A 109 -1.82 -3.40 -9.46
N ASP A 110 -1.54 -2.16 -9.86
CA ASP A 110 -1.26 -1.08 -8.91
C ASP A 110 -2.45 -0.81 -7.99
N ILE A 111 -3.66 -0.90 -8.53
CA ILE A 111 -4.89 -0.77 -7.75
C ILE A 111 -5.05 -1.95 -6.78
N ALA A 112 -4.82 -3.17 -7.25
CA ALA A 112 -4.91 -4.37 -6.43
C ALA A 112 -3.88 -4.36 -5.28
N ASP A 113 -2.65 -3.96 -5.55
CA ASP A 113 -1.59 -3.84 -4.55
C ASP A 113 -1.91 -2.78 -3.51
N ALA A 114 -2.37 -1.61 -3.97
CA ALA A 114 -2.79 -0.53 -3.08
C ALA A 114 -3.88 -1.00 -2.12
N LEU A 115 -4.92 -1.64 -2.65
CA LEU A 115 -6.02 -2.15 -1.84
C LEU A 115 -5.57 -3.30 -0.92
N THR A 116 -4.70 -4.19 -1.39
CA THR A 116 -4.17 -5.30 -0.58
C THR A 116 -3.43 -4.77 0.64
N ILE A 117 -2.42 -3.90 0.45
CA ILE A 117 -1.63 -3.36 1.55
C ILE A 117 -2.50 -2.55 2.50
N TYR A 118 -3.36 -1.69 1.95
CA TYR A 118 -4.21 -0.82 2.75
C TYR A 118 -5.21 -1.61 3.60
N THR A 119 -5.89 -2.60 3.01
CA THR A 119 -6.87 -3.42 3.71
C THR A 119 -6.23 -4.29 4.78
N THR A 120 -5.11 -4.95 4.48
CA THR A 120 -4.41 -5.80 5.44
C THR A 120 -3.87 -5.00 6.62
N GLN A 121 -3.33 -3.82 6.38
CA GLN A 121 -2.77 -2.92 7.40
C GLN A 121 -3.86 -2.43 8.39
N HIS A 122 -5.08 -2.21 7.90
CA HIS A 122 -6.19 -1.70 8.72
C HIS A 122 -7.15 -2.79 9.22
N ASN A 123 -6.92 -4.04 8.84
CA ASN A 123 -7.68 -5.17 9.35
C ASN A 123 -7.49 -5.32 10.86
N LYS A 124 -8.59 -5.51 11.58
CA LYS A 124 -8.61 -5.65 13.05
C LYS A 124 -8.67 -7.11 13.51
N SER A 125 -8.71 -8.06 12.58
CA SER A 125 -8.68 -9.48 12.92
C SER A 125 -7.38 -9.82 13.64
N GLU A 126 -7.46 -10.52 14.75
CA GLU A 126 -6.28 -10.97 15.50
C GLU A 126 -5.40 -11.91 14.65
N TYR A 127 -6.04 -12.72 13.82
CA TYR A 127 -5.33 -13.74 13.02
C TYR A 127 -4.95 -13.27 11.62
N TYR A 128 -5.81 -12.48 10.95
CA TYR A 128 -5.63 -12.11 9.54
C TYR A 128 -5.09 -10.70 9.33
N LYS A 129 -4.80 -9.95 10.41
CA LYS A 129 -4.13 -8.67 10.31
C LYS A 129 -2.79 -8.81 9.60
N ASP A 130 -2.46 -7.86 8.74
CA ASP A 130 -1.24 -7.81 7.93
C ASP A 130 -1.01 -9.05 7.04
N LYS A 131 -2.07 -9.82 6.74
CA LYS A 131 -1.99 -11.01 5.90
C LYS A 131 -2.91 -10.93 4.69
N PHE A 132 -2.48 -11.50 3.59
CA PHE A 132 -3.30 -11.70 2.39
C PHE A 132 -3.08 -13.11 1.82
N ILE A 133 -3.96 -13.54 0.92
CA ILE A 133 -3.82 -14.80 0.18
C ILE A 133 -3.48 -14.46 -1.27
N THR A 134 -2.53 -15.21 -1.84
CA THR A 134 -2.24 -15.16 -3.27
C THR A 134 -3.32 -15.89 -4.06
N PHE A 135 -3.81 -15.28 -5.15
CA PHE A 135 -4.79 -15.94 -6.02
C PHE A 135 -4.06 -16.67 -7.15
N SER A 136 -3.63 -17.87 -6.89
CA SER A 136 -2.84 -18.70 -7.80
C SER A 136 -3.34 -20.15 -7.83
N SER A 137 -2.69 -20.99 -8.62
CA SER A 137 -2.94 -22.45 -8.62
C SER A 137 -2.59 -23.12 -7.30
N LYS A 138 -1.66 -22.52 -6.55
CA LYS A 138 -1.25 -22.91 -5.19
C LYS A 138 -1.27 -21.67 -4.30
N PRO A 139 -2.44 -21.30 -3.78
CA PRO A 139 -2.56 -20.11 -2.95
C PRO A 139 -1.76 -20.27 -1.65
N GLU A 140 -1.17 -19.17 -1.21
CA GLU A 140 -0.39 -19.10 0.04
C GLU A 140 -0.86 -17.91 0.87
N ILE A 141 -0.75 -18.03 2.20
CA ILE A 141 -0.94 -16.90 3.11
C ILE A 141 0.39 -16.19 3.24
N VAL A 142 0.43 -14.93 2.84
CA VAL A 142 1.60 -14.05 2.93
C VAL A 142 1.43 -13.12 4.11
N ASP A 143 2.45 -13.00 4.94
CA ASP A 143 2.47 -12.18 6.14
C ASP A 143 3.36 -10.94 5.93
N LEU A 144 2.76 -9.75 6.02
CA LEU A 144 3.41 -8.45 5.88
C LEU A 144 3.78 -7.81 7.23
N SER A 145 3.54 -8.49 8.35
CA SER A 145 3.72 -7.91 9.70
C SER A 145 5.17 -7.51 10.01
N THR A 146 6.14 -8.08 9.31
CA THR A 146 7.56 -7.74 9.44
C THR A 146 7.97 -6.53 8.60
N CYS A 147 7.11 -6.08 7.69
CA CYS A 147 7.38 -4.96 6.79
C CYS A 147 6.86 -3.66 7.43
N ASN A 148 7.78 -2.78 7.81
CA ASN A 148 7.42 -1.51 8.45
C ASN A 148 7.08 -0.42 7.42
N MET A 149 7.70 -0.45 6.25
CA MET A 149 7.56 0.54 5.20
C MET A 149 6.66 0.04 4.06
N LEU A 150 5.97 0.95 3.40
CA LEU A 150 5.21 0.66 2.18
C LEU A 150 6.10 0.02 1.10
N ARG A 151 7.35 0.53 0.96
CA ARG A 151 8.33 0.02 0.02
C ARG A 151 8.62 -1.47 0.23
N ASP A 152 8.78 -1.88 1.49
CA ASP A 152 9.07 -3.28 1.84
C ASP A 152 7.86 -4.17 1.53
N LYS A 153 6.65 -3.71 1.87
CA LYS A 153 5.40 -4.42 1.55
C LYS A 153 5.25 -4.63 0.04
N LEU A 154 5.52 -3.60 -0.76
CA LEU A 154 5.48 -3.71 -2.22
C LEU A 154 6.51 -4.72 -2.75
N SER A 155 7.72 -4.73 -2.20
CA SER A 155 8.74 -5.72 -2.59
C SER A 155 8.28 -7.14 -2.35
N VAL A 156 7.61 -7.39 -1.21
CA VAL A 156 7.02 -8.71 -0.93
C VAL A 156 5.93 -9.04 -1.93
N LEU A 157 5.03 -8.10 -2.26
CA LEU A 157 3.96 -8.36 -3.23
C LEU A 157 4.51 -8.72 -4.62
N ASP A 158 5.57 -8.05 -5.07
CA ASP A 158 6.21 -8.29 -6.37
C ASP A 158 6.80 -9.74 -6.47
N GLU A 159 7.24 -10.32 -5.34
CA GLU A 159 7.73 -11.71 -5.30
C GLU A 159 6.61 -12.74 -5.54
N TYR A 160 5.36 -12.36 -5.30
CA TYR A 160 4.17 -13.19 -5.47
C TYR A 160 3.36 -12.85 -6.73
N ASP A 161 3.95 -12.17 -7.69
CA ASP A 161 3.37 -12.02 -9.02
C ASP A 161 3.48 -13.35 -9.77
N ASP A 162 2.34 -14.04 -9.91
CA ASP A 162 2.28 -15.37 -10.49
C ASP A 162 1.48 -15.36 -11.81
N TRP A 163 2.06 -15.92 -12.85
CA TRP A 163 1.45 -16.09 -14.17
C TRP A 163 0.64 -17.37 -14.30
N SER A 164 0.38 -18.04 -13.17
CA SER A 164 -0.38 -19.29 -13.15
C SER A 164 -1.90 -19.06 -13.24
N THR A 165 -2.64 -20.16 -13.37
CA THR A 165 -4.10 -20.13 -13.35
C THR A 165 -4.63 -19.91 -11.93
N THR A 166 -5.67 -19.10 -11.82
CA THR A 166 -6.37 -18.83 -10.55
C THR A 166 -7.32 -19.98 -10.19
N ASN A 167 -7.33 -20.39 -8.93
CA ASN A 167 -8.19 -21.46 -8.43
C ASN A 167 -8.90 -21.04 -7.13
N VAL A 168 -10.17 -20.71 -7.26
CA VAL A 168 -11.04 -20.27 -6.15
C VAL A 168 -11.22 -21.35 -5.10
N GLU A 169 -11.40 -22.61 -5.50
CA GLU A 169 -11.58 -23.74 -4.59
C GLU A 169 -10.33 -23.92 -3.68
N SER A 170 -9.15 -23.80 -4.26
CA SER A 170 -7.90 -23.89 -3.49
C SER A 170 -7.76 -22.79 -2.45
N VAL A 171 -8.25 -21.58 -2.72
CA VAL A 171 -8.27 -20.48 -1.75
C VAL A 171 -9.16 -20.82 -0.56
N PHE A 172 -10.40 -21.30 -0.80
CA PHE A 172 -11.31 -21.70 0.28
C PHE A 172 -10.75 -22.87 1.10
N ASN A 173 -10.15 -23.86 0.45
CA ASN A 173 -9.50 -24.98 1.13
C ASN A 173 -8.36 -24.48 2.02
N LEU A 174 -7.52 -23.55 1.53
CA LEU A 174 -6.44 -22.96 2.32
C LEU A 174 -6.98 -22.23 3.56
N ILE A 175 -8.04 -21.43 3.42
CA ILE A 175 -8.68 -20.72 4.54
C ILE A 175 -9.18 -21.74 5.57
N LEU A 176 -9.90 -22.77 5.13
CA LEU A 176 -10.47 -23.78 6.00
C LEU A 176 -9.36 -24.57 6.74
N ASP A 177 -8.40 -25.11 6.02
CA ASP A 177 -7.30 -25.89 6.59
C ASP A 177 -6.49 -25.08 7.60
N THR A 178 -6.21 -23.81 7.26
CA THR A 178 -5.47 -22.90 8.13
C THR A 178 -6.25 -22.55 9.38
N SER A 179 -7.54 -22.28 9.25
CA SER A 179 -8.42 -21.96 10.37
C SER A 179 -8.59 -23.14 11.33
N VAL A 180 -8.74 -24.36 10.80
CA VAL A 180 -8.82 -25.59 11.60
C VAL A 180 -7.48 -25.85 12.30
N LYS A 181 -6.36 -25.75 11.58
CA LYS A 181 -5.01 -25.98 12.13
C LYS A 181 -4.68 -25.03 13.28
N ASN A 182 -5.06 -23.77 13.14
CA ASN A 182 -4.76 -22.73 14.11
C ASN A 182 -5.90 -22.52 15.13
N LYS A 183 -6.98 -23.32 15.06
CA LYS A 183 -8.13 -23.26 15.96
C LYS A 183 -8.76 -21.86 16.01
N VAL A 184 -8.88 -21.22 14.83
CA VAL A 184 -9.53 -19.91 14.70
C VAL A 184 -11.01 -20.07 15.04
N ASP A 185 -11.51 -19.23 15.93
CA ASP A 185 -12.93 -19.22 16.28
C ASP A 185 -13.79 -18.83 15.07
N ALA A 186 -14.99 -19.41 14.97
CA ALA A 186 -15.90 -19.11 13.85
C ALA A 186 -16.25 -17.61 13.72
N LYS A 187 -16.24 -16.86 14.82
CA LYS A 187 -16.46 -15.41 14.85
C LYS A 187 -15.29 -14.59 14.26
N ASP A 188 -14.09 -15.19 14.20
CA ASP A 188 -12.86 -14.55 13.71
C ASP A 188 -12.53 -14.99 12.26
N LEU A 189 -13.43 -15.80 11.65
CA LEU A 189 -13.33 -16.13 10.23
C LEU A 189 -13.70 -14.92 9.36
N PRO A 190 -13.02 -14.73 8.21
CA PRO A 190 -13.36 -13.66 7.30
C PRO A 190 -14.80 -13.80 6.79
N SER A 191 -15.52 -12.69 6.75
CA SER A 191 -16.93 -12.60 6.35
C SER A 191 -17.11 -12.28 4.86
#